data_e524a38e31aa6ba0bb2f999f9e8ae05a
#
_entry.id   e524a38e31aa6ba0bb2f999f9e8ae05a
#
_cell.length_a   1.000
_cell.length_b   1.000
_cell.length_c   1.000
_cell.angle_alpha   90.00
_cell.angle_beta   90.00
_cell.angle_gamma   90.00
#
_symmetry.space_group_name_H-M   'P 1'
#
loop_
_entity.id
_entity.type
_entity.pdbx_description
1 polymer ?
#
loop_
_entity_poly.entity_id
_entity_poly.type
_entity_poly.pdbx_seq_one_letter_code
_entity_poly.pdbx_strand_id
1 'polypeptide(L)'
;ELKLLNQYPGEDPKWKLPDLAYEGEAWALFKLSILKKNVNKCEKIDILKSYIMYKDLEGKLIKTPVECIRLKPIGENAFNAVLVNSEIKSRIEEIRAAELQEEARNAALNEDWESVDSIISNAENEAGENAWIKETLNSLKRYSDQRNTQAFSKEALYSSDKFRKRLSHSMTEKSVDYDFMQESIKPAYLRRKQEQGKKMSIGRFSSLFR
;
A
#
# COMPACT_ATOMS: atom_id res chain seq x y z
N GLU A 1 2.03 20.18 -10.30
CA GLU A 1 1.97 18.79 -10.75
C GLU A 1 1.39 17.92 -9.65
N LEU A 2 0.48 17.02 -10.03
CA LEU A 2 -0.14 16.02 -9.17
C LEU A 2 0.25 14.63 -9.71
N LYS A 3 0.79 13.77 -8.85
CA LYS A 3 1.13 12.39 -9.20
C LYS A 3 0.54 11.43 -8.18
N LEU A 4 -0.28 10.48 -8.61
CA LEU A 4 -0.74 9.37 -7.79
C LEU A 4 0.38 8.32 -7.66
N LEU A 5 0.74 7.94 -6.44
CA LEU A 5 1.82 6.99 -6.17
C LEU A 5 1.35 5.53 -6.15
N ASN A 6 0.09 5.27 -5.85
CA ASN A 6 -0.48 3.91 -5.79
C ASN A 6 -0.61 3.20 -7.14
N GLN A 7 -0.41 3.90 -8.26
CA GLN A 7 -0.56 3.36 -9.62
C GLN A 7 -1.96 2.76 -9.91
N TYR A 8 -3.01 3.35 -9.33
CA TYR A 8 -4.38 2.96 -9.69
C TYR A 8 -4.70 3.32 -11.14
N PRO A 9 -5.54 2.50 -11.82
CA PRO A 9 -5.94 2.80 -13.18
C PRO A 9 -6.72 4.11 -13.25
N GLY A 10 -6.52 4.85 -14.35
CA GLY A 10 -7.16 6.15 -14.59
C GLY A 10 -6.15 7.18 -15.06
N GLU A 11 -6.66 8.35 -15.35
CA GLU A 11 -5.90 9.51 -15.79
C GLU A 11 -6.27 10.73 -14.94
N ASP A 12 -5.30 11.65 -14.77
CA ASP A 12 -5.55 12.92 -14.10
C ASP A 12 -6.73 13.66 -14.75
N PRO A 13 -7.72 14.08 -13.99
CA PRO A 13 -7.87 14.05 -12.53
C PRO A 13 -8.74 12.88 -12.00
N LYS A 14 -8.88 11.77 -12.70
CA LYS A 14 -9.80 10.66 -12.33
C LYS A 14 -9.06 9.34 -12.23
N TRP A 15 -9.06 8.76 -11.04
CA TRP A 15 -8.47 7.44 -10.77
C TRP A 15 -9.54 6.51 -10.21
N LYS A 16 -9.46 5.23 -10.60
CA LYS A 16 -10.34 4.18 -10.11
C LYS A 16 -9.70 3.53 -8.89
N LEU A 17 -10.30 3.74 -7.71
CA LEU A 17 -9.93 3.03 -6.49
C LEU A 17 -10.39 1.56 -6.57
N PRO A 18 -9.76 0.65 -5.81
CA PRO A 18 -10.22 -0.73 -5.70
C PRO A 18 -11.62 -0.79 -5.08
N ASP A 19 -12.35 -1.85 -5.38
CA ASP A 19 -13.61 -2.13 -4.72
C ASP A 19 -13.35 -2.38 -3.23
N LEU A 20 -14.16 -1.77 -2.37
CA LEU A 20 -14.04 -1.89 -0.93
C LEU A 20 -14.93 -3.03 -0.44
N ALA A 21 -14.32 -3.96 0.29
CA ALA A 21 -15.07 -4.91 1.10
C ALA A 21 -15.59 -4.23 2.38
N TYR A 22 -16.49 -4.90 3.07
CA TYR A 22 -16.95 -4.45 4.40
C TYR A 22 -15.74 -4.28 5.34
N GLU A 23 -15.69 -3.15 6.04
CA GLU A 23 -14.55 -2.74 6.90
C GLU A 23 -13.20 -2.59 6.16
N GLY A 24 -13.21 -2.60 4.82
CA GLY A 24 -12.01 -2.40 4.03
C GLY A 24 -11.66 -0.92 3.89
N GLU A 25 -10.37 -0.63 3.80
CA GLU A 25 -9.83 0.70 3.55
C GLU A 25 -9.14 0.77 2.19
N ALA A 26 -9.29 1.88 1.48
CA ALA A 26 -8.50 2.21 0.31
C ALA A 26 -7.79 3.54 0.52
N TRP A 27 -6.53 3.59 0.13
CA TRP A 27 -5.69 4.77 0.25
C TRP A 27 -5.25 5.25 -1.12
N ALA A 28 -5.36 6.56 -1.34
CA ALA A 28 -4.79 7.21 -2.50
C ALA A 28 -3.71 8.19 -2.03
N LEU A 29 -2.46 7.87 -2.29
CA LEU A 29 -1.32 8.69 -1.91
C LEU A 29 -0.88 9.54 -3.10
N PHE A 30 -0.86 10.86 -2.91
CA PHE A 30 -0.49 11.80 -3.94
C PHE A 30 0.78 12.57 -3.59
N LYS A 31 1.66 12.70 -4.58
CA LYS A 31 2.78 13.65 -4.54
C LYS A 31 2.35 14.94 -5.23
N LEU A 32 2.41 16.05 -4.50
CA LEU A 32 2.12 17.39 -5.02
C LEU A 32 3.43 18.18 -5.19
N SER A 33 3.67 18.67 -6.40
CA SER A 33 4.77 19.58 -6.70
C SER A 33 4.23 20.97 -7.02
N ILE A 34 4.58 21.95 -6.20
CA ILE A 34 4.09 23.32 -6.31
C ILE A 34 5.24 24.23 -6.67
N LEU A 35 5.08 25.01 -7.76
CA LEU A 35 6.08 25.97 -8.16
C LEU A 35 6.11 27.14 -7.16
N LYS A 36 7.28 27.48 -6.66
CA LYS A 36 7.49 28.56 -5.68
C LYS A 36 6.89 29.90 -6.13
N LYS A 37 6.92 30.23 -7.43
CA LYS A 37 6.33 31.44 -7.99
C LYS A 37 4.81 31.54 -7.82
N ASN A 38 4.12 30.41 -7.63
CA ASN A 38 2.67 30.34 -7.48
C ASN A 38 2.25 30.44 -6.01
N VAL A 39 3.19 30.61 -5.09
CA VAL A 39 2.93 30.61 -3.65
C VAL A 39 3.06 32.03 -3.12
N ASN A 40 1.94 32.62 -2.70
CA ASN A 40 1.96 33.90 -2.02
C ASN A 40 2.31 33.74 -0.56
N LYS A 41 3.26 34.52 -0.02
CA LYS A 41 3.89 34.28 1.29
C LYS A 41 2.98 34.43 2.51
N CYS A 42 1.81 35.04 2.34
CA CYS A 42 0.97 35.43 3.48
C CYS A 42 -0.42 34.80 3.54
N GLU A 43 -0.84 34.05 2.51
CA GLU A 43 -2.21 33.56 2.40
C GLU A 43 -2.28 32.04 2.36
N LYS A 44 -3.37 31.48 2.91
CA LYS A 44 -3.71 30.08 2.70
C LYS A 44 -4.11 29.88 1.24
N ILE A 45 -3.50 28.90 0.59
CA ILE A 45 -3.71 28.60 -0.82
C ILE A 45 -4.46 27.27 -0.92
N ASP A 46 -5.56 27.26 -1.67
CA ASP A 46 -6.24 26.02 -2.07
C ASP A 46 -5.34 25.28 -3.05
N ILE A 47 -4.85 24.10 -2.67
CA ILE A 47 -3.88 23.34 -3.46
C ILE A 47 -4.55 22.21 -4.20
N LEU A 48 -5.47 21.51 -3.54
CA LEU A 48 -6.15 20.37 -4.10
C LEU A 48 -7.62 20.36 -3.66
N LYS A 49 -8.50 20.11 -4.60
CA LYS A 49 -9.91 19.78 -4.33
C LYS A 49 -10.15 18.34 -4.75
N SER A 50 -10.73 17.54 -3.88
CA SER A 50 -11.00 16.13 -4.13
C SER A 50 -12.41 15.75 -3.72
N TYR A 51 -12.95 14.75 -4.37
CA TYR A 51 -14.18 14.07 -3.99
C TYR A 51 -14.13 12.63 -4.48
N ILE A 52 -14.93 11.78 -3.87
CA ILE A 52 -15.04 10.37 -4.24
C ILE A 52 -16.44 10.14 -4.84
N MET A 53 -16.50 9.34 -5.90
CA MET A 53 -17.75 8.80 -6.43
C MET A 53 -17.73 7.29 -6.26
N TYR A 54 -18.80 6.73 -5.73
CA TYR A 54 -18.97 5.30 -5.56
C TYR A 54 -20.42 4.88 -5.79
N LYS A 55 -20.62 3.59 -6.04
CA LYS A 55 -21.95 2.99 -6.05
C LYS A 55 -22.21 2.33 -4.70
N ASP A 56 -23.38 2.60 -4.13
CA ASP A 56 -23.83 1.90 -2.93
C ASP A 56 -24.27 0.45 -3.25
N LEU A 57 -24.76 -0.26 -2.24
CA LEU A 57 -25.23 -1.63 -2.38
C LEU A 57 -26.47 -1.77 -3.28
N GLU A 58 -27.21 -0.67 -3.47
CA GLU A 58 -28.39 -0.59 -4.37
C GLU A 58 -28.00 -0.20 -5.81
N GLY A 59 -26.71 0.05 -6.05
CA GLY A 59 -26.19 0.45 -7.36
C GLY A 59 -26.33 1.94 -7.66
N LYS A 60 -26.81 2.76 -6.71
CA LYS A 60 -26.95 4.20 -6.85
C LYS A 60 -25.60 4.89 -6.77
N LEU A 61 -25.35 5.79 -7.72
CA LEU A 61 -24.10 6.58 -7.72
C LEU A 61 -24.17 7.68 -6.65
N ILE A 62 -23.22 7.66 -5.75
CA ILE A 62 -23.05 8.65 -4.67
C ILE A 62 -21.77 9.44 -4.91
N LYS A 63 -21.84 10.74 -4.66
CA LYS A 63 -20.70 11.66 -4.68
C LYS A 63 -20.51 12.26 -3.29
N THR A 64 -19.31 12.17 -2.74
CA THR A 64 -18.99 12.83 -1.47
C THR A 64 -18.94 14.35 -1.62
N PRO A 65 -19.05 15.11 -0.53
CA PRO A 65 -18.71 16.53 -0.53
C PRO A 65 -17.30 16.76 -1.09
N VAL A 66 -17.07 17.95 -1.63
CA VAL A 66 -15.73 18.33 -2.11
C VAL A 66 -14.87 18.74 -0.92
N GLU A 67 -13.79 18.02 -0.71
CA GLU A 67 -12.76 18.37 0.27
C GLU A 67 -11.70 19.25 -0.35
N CYS A 68 -11.23 20.25 0.39
CA CYS A 68 -10.24 21.20 -0.07
C CYS A 68 -9.01 21.19 0.84
N ILE A 69 -7.86 20.84 0.27
CA ILE A 69 -6.58 20.90 0.99
C ILE A 69 -6.00 22.30 0.81
N ARG A 70 -5.73 22.95 1.94
CA ARG A 70 -5.17 24.30 2.02
C ARG A 70 -3.82 24.26 2.72
N LEU A 71 -2.84 24.91 2.11
CA LEU A 71 -1.53 25.09 2.73
C LEU A 71 -1.23 26.59 2.93
N LYS A 72 -0.47 26.87 3.99
CA LYS A 72 0.09 28.18 4.26
C LYS A 72 1.60 28.09 4.15
N PRO A 73 2.25 28.92 3.35
CA PRO A 73 3.70 28.97 3.31
C PRO A 73 4.25 29.38 4.68
N ILE A 74 5.28 28.70 5.12
CA ILE A 74 5.99 29.00 6.36
C ILE A 74 7.49 29.12 6.08
N GLY A 75 8.21 29.76 6.97
CA GLY A 75 9.68 29.87 6.87
C GLY A 75 10.36 28.52 7.12
N GLU A 76 11.58 28.37 6.66
CA GLU A 76 12.37 27.15 6.74
C GLU A 76 12.52 26.61 8.17
N ASN A 77 12.81 27.49 9.14
CA ASN A 77 12.94 27.09 10.55
C ASN A 77 11.62 26.50 11.11
N ALA A 78 10.48 27.11 10.74
CA ALA A 78 9.18 26.60 11.13
C ALA A 78 8.84 25.29 10.43
N PHE A 79 9.25 25.13 9.15
CA PHE A 79 9.07 23.90 8.40
C PHE A 79 9.85 22.73 9.02
N ASN A 80 11.10 22.96 9.42
CA ASN A 80 11.94 21.93 10.05
C ASN A 80 11.40 21.46 11.42
N ALA A 81 10.55 22.25 12.05
CA ALA A 81 9.86 21.90 13.30
C ALA A 81 8.53 21.13 13.09
N VAL A 82 8.04 21.03 11.85
CA VAL A 82 6.81 20.29 11.54
C VAL A 82 7.06 18.79 11.65
N LEU A 83 6.32 18.13 12.51
CA LEU A 83 6.37 16.68 12.63
C LEU A 83 5.72 16.03 11.40
N VAL A 84 6.42 15.08 10.82
CA VAL A 84 5.87 14.25 9.74
C VAL A 84 4.76 13.37 10.32
N ASN A 85 3.62 13.32 9.65
CA ASN A 85 2.55 12.40 10.03
C ASN A 85 3.03 10.95 9.85
N SER A 86 3.04 10.19 10.95
CA SER A 86 3.58 8.81 10.98
C SER A 86 2.84 7.86 10.06
N GLU A 87 1.53 8.05 9.91
CA GLU A 87 0.70 7.23 9.03
C GLU A 87 1.05 7.48 7.56
N ILE A 88 1.15 8.75 7.14
CA ILE A 88 1.58 9.11 5.77
C ILE A 88 3.00 8.59 5.51
N LYS A 89 3.90 8.70 6.50
CA LYS A 89 5.26 8.16 6.39
C LYS A 89 5.24 6.66 6.12
N SER A 90 4.47 5.91 6.90
CA SER A 90 4.32 4.46 6.71
C SER A 90 3.76 4.12 5.32
N ARG A 91 2.80 4.91 4.79
CA ARG A 91 2.27 4.71 3.44
C ARG A 91 3.31 4.96 2.35
N ILE A 92 4.16 5.96 2.53
CA ILE A 92 5.28 6.23 1.60
C ILE A 92 6.25 5.05 1.61
N GLU A 93 6.60 4.52 2.79
CA GLU A 93 7.48 3.36 2.94
C GLU A 93 6.88 2.11 2.26
N GLU A 94 5.59 1.85 2.41
CA GLU A 94 4.89 0.74 1.75
C GLU A 94 4.94 0.85 0.21
N ILE A 95 4.67 2.04 -0.33
CA ILE A 95 4.74 2.27 -1.79
C ILE A 95 6.18 2.12 -2.30
N ARG A 96 7.15 2.64 -1.55
CA ARG A 96 8.56 2.48 -1.92
C ARG A 96 9.00 1.02 -1.89
N ALA A 97 8.57 0.25 -0.89
CA ALA A 97 8.81 -1.18 -0.84
C ALA A 97 8.19 -1.91 -2.03
N ALA A 98 6.98 -1.51 -2.46
CA ALA A 98 6.36 -2.08 -3.66
C ALA A 98 7.16 -1.79 -4.94
N GLU A 99 7.70 -0.58 -5.09
CA GLU A 99 8.55 -0.21 -6.23
C GLU A 99 9.83 -1.06 -6.26
N LEU A 100 10.54 -1.18 -5.14
CA LEU A 100 11.75 -2.00 -5.03
C LEU A 100 11.49 -3.47 -5.31
N GLN A 101 10.34 -4.00 -4.87
CA GLN A 101 9.96 -5.39 -5.19
C GLN A 101 9.70 -5.60 -6.68
N GLU A 102 9.15 -4.63 -7.37
CA GLU A 102 8.96 -4.69 -8.82
C GLU A 102 10.30 -4.60 -9.57
N GLU A 103 11.21 -3.74 -9.12
CA GLU A 103 12.57 -3.67 -9.64
C GLU A 103 13.30 -5.01 -9.45
N ALA A 104 13.25 -5.57 -8.24
CA ALA A 104 13.86 -6.89 -7.95
C ALA A 104 13.23 -8.02 -8.79
N ARG A 105 11.91 -7.97 -9.00
CA ARG A 105 11.21 -8.91 -9.86
C ARG A 105 11.73 -8.85 -11.31
N ASN A 106 11.92 -7.66 -11.84
CA ASN A 106 12.42 -7.47 -13.20
C ASN A 106 13.88 -7.97 -13.34
N ALA A 107 14.72 -7.72 -12.32
CA ALA A 107 16.06 -8.27 -12.26
C ALA A 107 16.05 -9.82 -12.22
N ALA A 108 15.19 -10.41 -11.38
CA ALA A 108 15.06 -11.87 -11.29
C ALA A 108 14.56 -12.52 -12.58
N LEU A 109 13.68 -11.86 -13.34
CA LEU A 109 13.24 -12.34 -14.67
C LEU A 109 14.36 -12.33 -15.70
N ASN A 110 15.36 -11.46 -15.52
CA ASN A 110 16.58 -11.41 -16.32
C ASN A 110 17.71 -12.28 -15.75
N GLU A 111 17.43 -13.05 -14.68
CA GLU A 111 18.40 -13.90 -13.96
C GLU A 111 19.56 -13.11 -13.33
N ASP A 112 19.42 -11.79 -13.18
CA ASP A 112 20.39 -10.90 -12.55
C ASP A 112 20.22 -10.92 -11.02
N TRP A 113 20.69 -11.99 -10.41
CA TRP A 113 20.54 -12.23 -8.98
C TRP A 113 21.42 -11.33 -8.09
N GLU A 114 22.52 -10.81 -8.64
CA GLU A 114 23.34 -9.83 -7.94
C GLU A 114 22.58 -8.52 -7.70
N SER A 115 21.91 -8.04 -8.76
CA SER A 115 21.00 -6.89 -8.64
C SER A 115 19.83 -7.18 -7.70
N VAL A 116 19.23 -8.38 -7.74
CA VAL A 116 18.15 -8.78 -6.82
C VAL A 116 18.60 -8.66 -5.37
N ASP A 117 19.75 -9.25 -5.02
CA ASP A 117 20.26 -9.26 -3.66
C ASP A 117 20.59 -7.83 -3.17
N SER A 118 21.14 -6.99 -4.06
CA SER A 118 21.39 -5.57 -3.78
C SER A 118 20.10 -4.80 -3.52
N ILE A 119 19.07 -4.98 -4.35
CA ILE A 119 17.77 -4.30 -4.20
C ILE A 119 17.08 -4.73 -2.91
N ILE A 120 17.09 -6.02 -2.58
CA ILE A 120 16.52 -6.52 -1.31
C ILE A 120 17.23 -5.90 -0.11
N SER A 121 18.57 -5.84 -0.13
CA SER A 121 19.35 -5.23 0.96
C SER A 121 19.03 -3.75 1.12
N ASN A 122 18.87 -3.01 0.02
CA ASN A 122 18.44 -1.62 0.05
C ASN A 122 17.03 -1.47 0.62
N ALA A 123 16.09 -2.35 0.23
CA ALA A 123 14.74 -2.36 0.73
C ALA A 123 14.68 -2.68 2.24
N GLU A 124 15.52 -3.58 2.75
CA GLU A 124 15.67 -3.86 4.19
C GLU A 124 16.11 -2.61 4.97
N ASN A 125 17.07 -1.85 4.44
CA ASN A 125 17.54 -0.60 5.04
C ASN A 125 16.46 0.49 5.04
N GLU A 126 15.67 0.59 3.97
CA GLU A 126 14.59 1.57 3.84
C GLU A 126 13.32 1.17 4.63
N ALA A 127 13.16 -0.09 4.98
CA ALA A 127 11.95 -0.60 5.67
C ALA A 127 11.72 -0.01 7.06
N GLY A 128 12.75 0.60 7.68
CA GLY A 128 12.66 1.18 9.01
C GLY A 128 12.15 0.18 10.05
N GLU A 129 11.11 0.55 10.81
CA GLU A 129 10.47 -0.32 11.80
C GLU A 129 9.19 -1.00 11.29
N ASN A 130 8.88 -0.91 10.00
CA ASN A 130 7.67 -1.51 9.44
C ASN A 130 7.79 -3.04 9.36
N ALA A 131 7.16 -3.72 10.33
CA ALA A 131 7.21 -5.18 10.46
C ALA A 131 6.65 -5.91 9.22
N TRP A 132 5.60 -5.35 8.59
CA TRP A 132 5.00 -5.95 7.40
C TRP A 132 5.95 -5.95 6.20
N ILE A 133 6.68 -4.84 6.00
CA ILE A 133 7.71 -4.76 4.95
C ILE A 133 8.83 -5.76 5.23
N LYS A 134 9.37 -5.77 6.47
CA LYS A 134 10.45 -6.69 6.86
C LYS A 134 10.09 -8.15 6.61
N GLU A 135 8.89 -8.55 6.98
CA GLU A 135 8.45 -9.93 6.79
C GLU A 135 8.32 -10.31 5.31
N THR A 136 7.76 -9.40 4.51
CA THR A 136 7.64 -9.62 3.07
C THR A 136 9.01 -9.76 2.41
N LEU A 137 9.99 -8.93 2.80
CA LEU A 137 11.36 -9.01 2.31
C LEU A 137 12.03 -10.33 2.72
N ASN A 138 11.80 -10.81 3.95
CA ASN A 138 12.30 -12.12 4.40
C ASN A 138 11.76 -13.27 3.53
N SER A 139 10.50 -13.18 3.09
CA SER A 139 9.93 -14.18 2.17
C SER A 139 10.61 -14.13 0.80
N LEU A 140 10.86 -12.93 0.26
CA LEU A 140 11.55 -12.75 -1.01
C LEU A 140 13.00 -13.24 -0.97
N LYS A 141 13.71 -12.95 0.12
CA LYS A 141 15.10 -13.39 0.34
C LYS A 141 15.25 -14.90 0.26
N ARG A 142 14.32 -15.66 0.86
CA ARG A 142 14.35 -17.13 0.76
C ARG A 142 14.27 -17.64 -0.69
N TYR A 143 13.49 -16.97 -1.56
CA TYR A 143 13.42 -17.35 -2.98
C TYR A 143 14.62 -16.84 -3.77
N SER A 144 15.22 -15.72 -3.37
CA SER A 144 16.49 -15.24 -3.91
C SER A 144 17.61 -16.22 -3.60
N ASP A 145 17.76 -16.67 -2.36
CA ASP A 145 18.76 -17.65 -1.93
C ASP A 145 18.67 -18.96 -2.74
N GLN A 146 17.45 -19.37 -3.11
CA GLN A 146 17.18 -20.55 -3.92
C GLN A 146 17.32 -20.31 -5.42
N ARG A 147 17.56 -19.05 -5.86
CA ARG A 147 17.56 -18.64 -7.28
C ARG A 147 16.29 -19.10 -8.04
N ASN A 148 15.14 -19.12 -7.33
CA ASN A 148 13.88 -19.59 -7.88
C ASN A 148 13.10 -18.45 -8.52
N THR A 149 13.39 -18.16 -9.78
CA THR A 149 12.80 -17.07 -10.57
C THR A 149 11.28 -17.08 -10.55
N GLN A 150 10.65 -18.25 -10.68
CA GLN A 150 9.17 -18.34 -10.73
C GLN A 150 8.53 -18.01 -9.39
N ALA A 151 9.03 -18.58 -8.29
CA ALA A 151 8.49 -18.34 -6.97
C ALA A 151 8.74 -16.89 -6.53
N PHE A 152 9.95 -16.39 -6.77
CA PHE A 152 10.33 -15.00 -6.48
C PHE A 152 9.42 -14.02 -7.23
N SER A 153 9.27 -14.17 -8.57
CA SER A 153 8.48 -13.25 -9.38
C SER A 153 7.01 -13.24 -9.00
N LYS A 154 6.44 -14.39 -8.63
CA LYS A 154 5.04 -14.47 -8.16
C LYS A 154 4.86 -13.81 -6.80
N GLU A 155 5.78 -14.04 -5.86
CA GLU A 155 5.72 -13.46 -4.54
C GLU A 155 5.92 -11.94 -4.59
N ALA A 156 6.92 -11.46 -5.34
CA ALA A 156 7.18 -10.04 -5.52
C ALA A 156 6.00 -9.30 -6.17
N LEU A 157 5.39 -9.88 -7.20
CA LEU A 157 4.20 -9.31 -7.84
C LEU A 157 3.02 -9.24 -6.87
N TYR A 158 2.78 -10.31 -6.14
CA TYR A 158 1.65 -10.38 -5.19
C TYR A 158 1.83 -9.40 -4.03
N SER A 159 3.02 -9.35 -3.43
CA SER A 159 3.29 -8.48 -2.29
C SER A 159 3.31 -7.00 -2.68
N SER A 160 3.89 -6.63 -3.83
CA SER A 160 3.87 -5.26 -4.33
C SER A 160 2.43 -4.76 -4.59
N ASP A 161 1.57 -5.60 -5.16
CA ASP A 161 0.16 -5.26 -5.37
C ASP A 161 -0.59 -5.08 -4.03
N LYS A 162 -0.29 -5.91 -3.02
CA LYS A 162 -0.83 -5.74 -1.66
C LYS A 162 -0.44 -4.40 -1.04
N PHE A 163 0.82 -4.00 -1.13
CA PHE A 163 1.28 -2.72 -0.60
C PHE A 163 0.60 -1.55 -1.31
N ARG A 164 0.52 -1.56 -2.65
CA ARG A 164 -0.12 -0.50 -3.43
C ARG A 164 -1.60 -0.35 -3.11
N LYS A 165 -2.32 -1.45 -2.96
CA LYS A 165 -3.77 -1.49 -2.73
C LYS A 165 -4.14 -1.54 -1.26
N ARG A 166 -3.17 -1.82 -0.40
CA ARG A 166 -3.38 -2.07 1.02
C ARG A 166 -4.52 -3.05 1.29
N LEU A 167 -4.41 -4.22 0.67
CA LEU A 167 -5.43 -5.27 0.76
C LEU A 167 -5.44 -6.03 2.11
N SER A 168 -4.62 -5.62 3.09
CA SER A 168 -4.73 -6.14 4.46
C SER A 168 -5.87 -5.44 5.18
N HIS A 169 -6.80 -6.21 5.71
CA HIS A 169 -7.84 -5.68 6.61
C HIS A 169 -7.20 -5.28 7.94
N SER A 170 -7.61 -4.14 8.49
CA SER A 170 -7.13 -3.64 9.79
C SER A 170 -7.31 -4.64 10.95
N MET A 171 -8.26 -5.56 10.84
CA MET A 171 -8.49 -6.63 11.80
C MET A 171 -7.47 -7.77 11.69
N THR A 172 -6.90 -8.00 10.51
CA THR A 172 -5.92 -9.09 10.30
C THR A 172 -4.54 -8.72 10.84
N GLU A 173 -4.20 -7.43 10.87
CA GLU A 173 -2.92 -6.98 11.43
C GLU A 173 -2.80 -7.26 12.95
N LYS A 174 -3.91 -7.26 13.68
CA LYS A 174 -3.91 -7.56 15.14
C LYS A 174 -4.03 -9.04 15.49
N SER A 175 -4.59 -9.86 14.60
CA SER A 175 -4.76 -11.30 14.82
C SER A 175 -3.66 -12.16 14.19
N VAL A 176 -2.80 -11.56 13.39
CA VAL A 176 -1.75 -12.24 12.62
C VAL A 176 -0.57 -12.71 13.47
N ASP A 177 -0.41 -12.18 14.68
CA ASP A 177 0.75 -12.50 15.52
C ASP A 177 0.84 -13.97 15.98
N TYR A 178 -0.24 -14.73 16.00
CA TYR A 178 -0.23 -16.11 16.53
C TYR A 178 -0.32 -17.22 15.47
N ASP A 179 -1.14 -17.05 14.44
CA ASP A 179 -1.27 -18.05 13.36
C ASP A 179 -0.17 -17.92 12.30
N PHE A 180 0.48 -16.77 12.24
CA PHE A 180 1.45 -16.42 11.23
C PHE A 180 2.77 -17.18 11.36
N MET A 181 3.18 -17.52 12.56
CA MET A 181 4.44 -18.26 12.79
C MET A 181 4.40 -19.70 12.26
N GLN A 182 3.23 -20.32 12.12
CA GLN A 182 3.11 -21.68 11.57
C GLN A 182 2.83 -21.72 10.06
N GLU A 183 2.23 -20.66 9.47
CA GLU A 183 1.94 -20.59 8.04
C GLU A 183 3.03 -19.85 7.21
N SER A 184 4.05 -19.30 7.84
CA SER A 184 5.13 -18.53 7.19
C SER A 184 5.96 -19.32 6.17
N ILE A 185 5.74 -20.65 6.07
CA ILE A 185 6.44 -21.52 5.13
C ILE A 185 5.80 -21.50 3.74
N LYS A 186 4.54 -21.04 3.60
CA LYS A 186 3.83 -21.03 2.32
C LYS A 186 3.86 -19.66 1.66
N PRO A 187 4.15 -19.58 0.35
CA PRO A 187 4.08 -18.35 -0.41
C PRO A 187 2.73 -17.62 -0.24
N ALA A 188 2.74 -16.30 -0.15
CA ALA A 188 1.54 -15.51 0.07
C ALA A 188 0.46 -15.74 -1.03
N TYR A 189 0.86 -15.97 -2.28
CA TYR A 189 -0.06 -16.28 -3.37
C TYR A 189 -0.74 -17.66 -3.23
N LEU A 190 -0.11 -18.63 -2.57
CA LEU A 190 -0.71 -19.93 -2.29
C LEU A 190 -1.64 -19.86 -1.07
N ARG A 191 -1.32 -19.05 -0.07
CA ARG A 191 -2.21 -18.78 1.08
C ARG A 191 -3.55 -18.25 0.61
N ARG A 192 -3.55 -17.26 -0.29
CA ARG A 192 -4.79 -16.71 -0.87
C ARG A 192 -5.65 -17.75 -1.57
N LYS A 193 -5.06 -18.69 -2.32
CA LYS A 193 -5.82 -19.78 -2.95
C LYS A 193 -6.50 -20.70 -1.94
N GLN A 194 -5.87 -20.96 -0.81
CA GLN A 194 -6.44 -21.77 0.27
C GLN A 194 -7.56 -21.03 1.00
N GLU A 195 -7.43 -19.72 1.21
CA GLU A 195 -8.48 -18.89 1.83
C GLU A 195 -9.69 -18.75 0.92
N GLN A 196 -9.49 -18.59 -0.38
CA GLN A 196 -10.58 -18.54 -1.37
C GLN A 196 -11.34 -19.88 -1.50
N GLY A 197 -10.69 -21.00 -1.21
CA GLY A 197 -11.31 -22.34 -1.22
C GLY A 197 -11.98 -22.73 0.10
N LYS A 198 -11.71 -22.04 1.19
CA LYS A 198 -12.41 -22.24 2.45
C LYS A 198 -13.81 -21.62 2.30
N LYS A 199 -14.86 -22.45 2.13
CA LYS A 199 -16.23 -22.01 2.40
C LYS A 199 -16.18 -21.36 3.78
N MET A 200 -16.57 -20.09 3.88
CA MET A 200 -16.87 -19.50 5.18
C MET A 200 -17.84 -20.47 5.86
N SER A 201 -17.36 -21.21 6.86
CA SER A 201 -18.25 -21.89 7.76
C SER A 201 -19.05 -20.77 8.41
N ILE A 202 -20.32 -20.69 8.06
CA ILE A 202 -21.30 -19.84 8.75
C ILE A 202 -21.34 -20.37 10.17
N GLY A 203 -20.35 -19.94 10.96
CA GLY A 203 -20.19 -20.28 12.35
C GLY A 203 -21.14 -19.43 13.16
N ARG A 204 -22.28 -20.06 13.54
CA ARG A 204 -23.05 -19.71 14.74
C ARG A 204 -23.59 -18.27 14.84
N PHE A 205 -24.54 -17.94 13.99
CA PHE A 205 -25.58 -16.96 14.35
C PHE A 205 -26.83 -17.68 14.91
N SER A 206 -26.69 -18.51 15.93
CA SER A 206 -27.85 -19.19 16.54
C SER A 206 -27.98 -19.01 18.05
N SER A 207 -27.45 -17.92 18.64
CA SER A 207 -27.62 -17.69 20.07
C SER A 207 -27.97 -16.26 20.50
N LEU A 208 -28.53 -15.43 19.60
CA LEU A 208 -28.95 -14.08 19.96
C LEU A 208 -30.44 -13.80 19.76
N PHE A 209 -31.28 -14.84 19.68
CA PHE A 209 -32.73 -14.73 19.81
C PHE A 209 -33.24 -15.81 20.75
N ARG A 210 -33.14 -15.55 22.04
CA ARG A 210 -34.02 -16.02 23.10
C ARG A 210 -34.18 -14.96 24.14
#